data_1dd7757e51670e6686aada00409b2167
#
_entry.id   1dd7757e51670e6686aada00409b2167
#
_cell.length_a   1.000
_cell.length_b   1.000
_cell.length_c   1.000
_cell.angle_alpha   90.00
_cell.angle_beta   90.00
_cell.angle_gamma   90.00
#
_symmetry.space_group_name_H-M   'P 1'
#
loop_
_entity.id
_entity.type
_entity.pdbx_description
1 polymer ?
#
loop_
_entity_poly.entity_id
_entity_poly.type
_entity_poly.pdbx_seq_one_letter_code
_entity_poly.pdbx_strand_id
1 'polypeptide(L)'
;MSFEFSILNLIQGLRTPLFDHIVLFITSLANYVWYILIMGLLINKPTRKIGVVLVVAMILQYLINAGILKHLFARVRPCNVDTTVELLIKRPKGFSFPSGHSAAAFCVVGVLYGAKIRKLFWPVLVVAVLIGFSRLYLYVHFPTDVFVGALCGFTIGYGVWRAFVTCKRNNKL
;
A
#
# COMPACT_ATOMS: atom_id res chain seq x y z
N MET A 1 27.43 -1.77 -6.12
CA MET A 1 25.96 -1.86 -6.11
C MET A 1 25.45 -1.25 -4.82
N SER A 2 24.33 -0.53 -4.85
CA SER A 2 23.74 -0.02 -3.61
C SER A 2 23.15 -1.18 -2.80
N PHE A 3 23.10 -1.04 -1.47
CA PHE A 3 22.51 -2.01 -0.55
C PHE A 3 21.10 -2.48 -0.97
N GLU A 4 20.31 -1.56 -1.53
CA GLU A 4 18.94 -1.87 -2.00
C GLU A 4 18.94 -2.85 -3.17
N PHE A 5 19.88 -2.74 -4.12
CA PHE A 5 20.01 -3.71 -5.21
C PHE A 5 20.44 -5.08 -4.70
N SER A 6 21.29 -5.15 -3.67
CA SER A 6 21.68 -6.43 -3.06
C SER A 6 20.46 -7.15 -2.47
N ILE A 7 19.55 -6.41 -1.80
CA ILE A 7 18.29 -6.98 -1.29
C ILE A 7 17.39 -7.44 -2.45
N LEU A 8 17.24 -6.63 -3.49
CA LEU A 8 16.39 -6.98 -4.63
C LEU A 8 16.92 -8.22 -5.35
N ASN A 9 18.24 -8.33 -5.55
CA ASN A 9 18.85 -9.48 -6.21
C ASN A 9 18.74 -10.76 -5.36
N LEU A 10 18.84 -10.64 -4.02
CA LEU A 10 18.56 -11.76 -3.12
C LEU A 10 17.12 -12.27 -3.29
N ILE A 11 16.15 -11.34 -3.37
CA ILE A 11 14.74 -11.67 -3.58
C ILE A 11 14.53 -12.30 -4.97
N GLN A 12 15.24 -11.83 -6.02
CA GLN A 12 15.19 -12.47 -7.35
C GLN A 12 15.71 -13.92 -7.31
N GLY A 13 16.64 -14.26 -6.45
CA GLY A 13 17.09 -15.64 -6.24
C GLY A 13 16.00 -16.60 -5.71
N LEU A 14 14.91 -16.08 -5.18
CA LEU A 14 13.75 -16.87 -4.72
C LEU A 14 12.75 -17.21 -5.84
N ARG A 15 13.00 -16.75 -7.07
CA ARG A 15 12.07 -16.94 -8.18
C ARG A 15 11.97 -18.42 -8.57
N THR A 16 10.74 -18.89 -8.56
CA THR A 16 10.32 -20.19 -9.09
C THR A 16 8.95 -20.03 -9.75
N PRO A 17 8.57 -20.88 -10.71
CA PRO A 17 7.25 -20.78 -11.37
C PRO A 17 6.09 -20.73 -10.37
N LEU A 18 6.17 -21.48 -9.27
CA LEU A 18 5.14 -21.48 -8.24
C LEU A 18 5.07 -20.11 -7.51
N PHE A 19 6.20 -19.58 -7.06
CA PHE A 19 6.24 -18.27 -6.39
C PHE A 19 5.86 -17.13 -7.32
N ASP A 20 6.23 -17.19 -8.60
CA ASP A 20 5.83 -16.22 -9.62
C ASP A 20 4.31 -16.14 -9.73
N HIS A 21 3.61 -17.27 -9.81
CA HIS A 21 2.14 -17.32 -9.85
C HIS A 21 1.51 -16.78 -8.56
N ILE A 22 2.04 -17.14 -7.39
CA ILE A 22 1.54 -16.64 -6.10
C ILE A 22 1.68 -15.11 -6.02
N VAL A 23 2.83 -14.57 -6.39
CA VAL A 23 3.09 -13.13 -6.34
C VAL A 23 2.22 -12.39 -7.37
N LEU A 24 2.02 -12.94 -8.56
CA LEU A 24 1.12 -12.38 -9.56
C LEU A 24 -0.33 -12.36 -9.06
N PHE A 25 -0.77 -13.41 -8.37
CA PHE A 25 -2.10 -13.44 -7.73
C PHE A 25 -2.23 -12.38 -6.65
N ILE A 26 -1.27 -12.28 -5.72
CA ILE A 26 -1.27 -11.25 -4.66
C ILE A 26 -1.29 -9.83 -5.26
N THR A 27 -0.52 -9.62 -6.31
CA THR A 27 -0.46 -8.35 -7.02
C THR A 27 -1.77 -7.99 -7.70
N SER A 28 -2.44 -8.94 -8.35
CA SER A 28 -3.75 -8.71 -8.96
C SER A 28 -4.82 -8.43 -7.90
N LEU A 29 -4.80 -9.18 -6.80
CA LEU A 29 -5.68 -8.96 -5.66
C LEU A 29 -5.54 -7.55 -5.07
N ALA A 30 -4.31 -7.02 -5.02
CA ALA A 30 -4.03 -5.68 -4.49
C ALA A 30 -4.81 -4.57 -5.19
N ASN A 31 -5.24 -4.77 -6.44
CA ASN A 31 -5.99 -3.78 -7.19
C ASN A 31 -7.48 -3.73 -6.78
N TYR A 32 -8.03 -4.81 -6.22
CA TYR A 32 -9.47 -4.96 -5.99
C TYR A 32 -9.84 -5.13 -4.52
N VAL A 33 -8.97 -5.73 -3.70
CA VAL A 33 -9.27 -6.11 -2.32
C VAL A 33 -9.74 -4.94 -1.46
N TRP A 34 -9.17 -3.76 -1.66
CA TRP A 34 -9.54 -2.57 -0.89
C TRP A 34 -10.91 -2.03 -1.27
N TYR A 35 -11.27 -2.08 -2.55
CA TYR A 35 -12.62 -1.71 -3.00
C TYR A 35 -13.68 -2.64 -2.43
N ILE A 36 -13.43 -3.96 -2.46
CA ILE A 36 -14.34 -4.97 -1.89
C ILE A 36 -14.50 -4.74 -0.37
N LEU A 37 -13.40 -4.51 0.35
CA LEU A 37 -13.44 -4.23 1.78
C LEU A 37 -14.22 -2.95 2.09
N ILE A 38 -13.94 -1.86 1.37
CA ILE A 38 -14.63 -0.58 1.54
C ILE A 38 -16.13 -0.74 1.28
N MET A 39 -16.52 -1.40 0.21
CA MET A 39 -17.93 -1.65 -0.12
C MET A 39 -18.62 -2.47 0.96
N GLY A 40 -17.99 -3.54 1.46
CA GLY A 40 -18.53 -4.34 2.56
C GLY A 40 -18.74 -3.52 3.84
N LEU A 41 -17.80 -2.63 4.17
CA LEU A 41 -17.92 -1.74 5.33
C LEU A 41 -18.99 -0.66 5.14
N LEU A 42 -19.20 -0.17 3.91
CA LEU A 42 -20.22 0.84 3.61
C LEU A 42 -21.65 0.27 3.65
N ILE A 43 -21.84 -0.95 3.16
CA ILE A 43 -23.15 -1.63 3.15
C ILE A 43 -23.59 -1.97 4.57
N ASN A 44 -22.70 -2.43 5.40
CA ASN A 44 -23.00 -2.84 6.77
C ASN A 44 -23.18 -1.61 7.69
N LYS A 45 -24.40 -1.37 8.17
CA LYS A 45 -24.76 -0.21 9.00
C LYS A 45 -23.81 0.07 10.18
N PRO A 46 -23.40 -0.91 11.02
CA PRO A 46 -22.46 -0.70 12.13
C PRO A 46 -21.08 -0.17 11.71
N THR A 47 -20.59 -0.58 10.55
CA THR A 47 -19.23 -0.26 10.07
C THR A 47 -19.19 0.85 9.02
N ARG A 48 -20.35 1.34 8.57
CA ARG A 48 -20.47 2.34 7.49
C ARG A 48 -19.58 3.58 7.71
N LYS A 49 -19.51 4.08 8.94
CA LYS A 49 -18.67 5.25 9.27
C LYS A 49 -17.19 4.98 9.00
N ILE A 50 -16.73 3.75 9.23
CA ILE A 50 -15.35 3.34 8.96
C ILE A 50 -15.13 3.27 7.45
N GLY A 51 -16.09 2.73 6.69
CA GLY A 51 -16.05 2.74 5.23
C GLY A 51 -15.91 4.15 4.65
N VAL A 52 -16.69 5.12 5.16
CA VAL A 52 -16.60 6.53 4.74
C VAL A 52 -15.21 7.11 5.06
N VAL A 53 -14.70 6.88 6.28
CA VAL A 53 -13.36 7.35 6.67
C VAL A 53 -12.29 6.72 5.79
N LEU A 54 -12.42 5.43 5.44
CA LEU A 54 -11.50 4.76 4.51
C LEU A 54 -11.51 5.41 3.13
N VAL A 55 -12.68 5.75 2.58
CA VAL A 55 -12.76 6.45 1.28
C VAL A 55 -11.99 7.77 1.34
N VAL A 56 -12.24 8.58 2.36
CA VAL A 56 -11.56 9.88 2.54
C VAL A 56 -10.04 9.68 2.69
N ALA A 57 -9.62 8.71 3.52
CA ALA A 57 -8.21 8.42 3.73
C ALA A 57 -7.51 7.95 2.46
N MET A 58 -8.16 7.11 1.65
CA MET A 58 -7.62 6.61 0.37
C MET A 58 -7.48 7.73 -0.66
N ILE A 59 -8.46 8.63 -0.75
CA ILE A 59 -8.36 9.80 -1.64
C ILE A 59 -7.19 10.68 -1.20
N LEU A 60 -7.10 11.01 0.09
CA LEU A 60 -6.02 11.85 0.62
C LEU A 60 -4.64 11.20 0.41
N GLN A 61 -4.53 9.91 0.70
CA GLN A 61 -3.31 9.14 0.46
C GLN A 61 -2.90 9.19 -1.02
N TYR A 62 -3.86 8.99 -1.94
CA TYR A 62 -3.58 9.04 -3.37
C TYR A 62 -3.09 10.43 -3.81
N LEU A 63 -3.75 11.50 -3.38
CA LEU A 63 -3.36 12.88 -3.71
C LEU A 63 -1.96 13.22 -3.18
N ILE A 64 -1.64 12.85 -1.95
CA ILE A 64 -0.33 13.10 -1.35
C ILE A 64 0.74 12.24 -2.05
N ASN A 65 0.51 10.94 -2.18
CA ASN A 65 1.50 10.02 -2.71
C ASN A 65 1.74 10.21 -4.21
N ALA A 66 0.69 10.10 -5.02
CA ALA A 66 0.78 10.17 -6.47
C ALA A 66 0.88 11.60 -7.00
N GLY A 67 0.16 12.54 -6.37
CA GLY A 67 0.11 13.92 -6.80
C GLY A 67 1.33 14.74 -6.37
N ILE A 68 1.85 14.51 -5.16
CA ILE A 68 2.92 15.33 -4.59
C ILE A 68 4.23 14.57 -4.50
N LEU A 69 4.29 13.51 -3.67
CA LEU A 69 5.56 12.88 -3.31
C LEU A 69 6.26 12.23 -4.50
N LYS A 70 5.52 11.58 -5.41
CA LYS A 70 6.13 10.97 -6.62
C LYS A 70 6.83 12.00 -7.50
N HIS A 71 6.24 13.15 -7.67
CA HIS A 71 6.82 14.23 -8.50
C HIS A 71 7.96 14.95 -7.78
N LEU A 72 7.86 15.13 -6.47
CA LEU A 72 8.90 15.78 -5.67
C LEU A 72 10.21 14.96 -5.67
N PHE A 73 10.14 13.65 -5.51
CA PHE A 73 11.33 12.78 -5.46
C PHE A 73 11.78 12.26 -6.82
N ALA A 74 10.89 12.14 -7.79
CA ALA A 74 11.12 11.73 -9.17
C ALA A 74 12.07 10.53 -9.33
N ARG A 75 12.06 9.57 -8.36
CA ARG A 75 12.98 8.44 -8.30
C ARG A 75 12.74 7.45 -9.44
N VAL A 76 13.79 7.09 -10.16
CA VAL A 76 13.75 6.06 -11.20
C VAL A 76 13.53 4.68 -10.57
N ARG A 77 12.74 3.83 -11.21
CA ARG A 77 12.45 2.47 -10.73
C ARG A 77 13.65 1.54 -10.89
N PRO A 78 13.83 0.52 -10.01
CA PRO A 78 14.92 -0.44 -10.14
C PRO A 78 14.91 -1.14 -11.50
N CYS A 79 13.75 -1.54 -12.01
CA CYS A 79 13.62 -2.15 -13.33
C CYS A 79 13.97 -1.24 -14.51
N ASN A 80 14.07 0.08 -14.31
CA ASN A 80 14.50 1.03 -15.34
C ASN A 80 16.01 1.37 -15.20
N VAL A 81 16.59 1.10 -14.03
CA VAL A 81 18.05 1.24 -13.80
C VAL A 81 18.76 -0.03 -14.25
N ASP A 82 18.25 -1.18 -13.84
CA ASP A 82 18.73 -2.49 -14.29
C ASP A 82 17.68 -3.10 -15.23
N THR A 83 17.97 -3.05 -16.52
CA THR A 83 17.09 -3.55 -17.59
C THR A 83 17.30 -5.02 -17.93
N THR A 84 18.29 -5.67 -17.30
CA THR A 84 18.63 -7.08 -17.53
C THR A 84 17.65 -8.04 -16.87
N VAL A 85 16.95 -7.58 -15.83
CA VAL A 85 15.98 -8.39 -15.09
C VAL A 85 14.69 -8.52 -15.90
N GLU A 86 14.30 -9.76 -16.17
CA GLU A 86 13.03 -10.08 -16.82
C GLU A 86 11.86 -9.87 -15.88
N LEU A 87 10.93 -8.99 -16.26
CA LEU A 87 9.78 -8.63 -15.43
C LEU A 87 8.60 -9.58 -15.68
N LEU A 88 7.96 -10.00 -14.60
CA LEU A 88 6.72 -10.82 -14.65
C LEU A 88 5.47 -10.01 -15.02
N ILE A 89 5.57 -8.68 -14.99
CA ILE A 89 4.47 -7.76 -15.31
C ILE A 89 4.92 -6.72 -16.31
N LYS A 90 3.95 -6.08 -16.96
CA LYS A 90 4.27 -4.94 -17.83
C LYS A 90 5.02 -3.87 -17.05
N ARG A 91 6.11 -3.36 -17.63
CA ARG A 91 6.96 -2.31 -17.03
C ARG A 91 6.12 -1.12 -16.63
N PRO A 92 6.08 -0.77 -15.32
CA PRO A 92 5.23 0.33 -14.85
C PRO A 92 5.78 1.69 -15.30
N LYS A 93 4.88 2.58 -15.68
CA LYS A 93 5.21 3.98 -15.97
C LYS A 93 5.34 4.81 -14.68
N GLY A 94 6.01 5.97 -14.80
CA GLY A 94 6.16 6.94 -13.71
C GLY A 94 7.18 6.54 -12.62
N PHE A 95 7.25 7.37 -11.59
CA PHE A 95 8.29 7.32 -10.55
C PHE A 95 8.12 6.19 -9.55
N SER A 96 9.25 5.79 -8.94
CA SER A 96 9.31 4.68 -7.98
C SER A 96 8.83 5.09 -6.58
N PHE A 97 9.33 6.21 -6.07
CA PHE A 97 9.18 6.62 -4.68
C PHE A 97 8.03 7.61 -4.47
N PRO A 98 7.25 7.43 -3.40
CA PRO A 98 7.11 6.21 -2.61
C PRO A 98 6.17 5.20 -3.28
N SER A 99 6.14 3.94 -2.78
CA SER A 99 5.30 2.88 -3.34
C SER A 99 3.81 3.15 -3.09
N GLY A 100 3.05 3.33 -4.18
CA GLY A 100 1.61 3.59 -4.09
C GLY A 100 0.79 2.40 -3.57
N HIS A 101 1.15 1.17 -3.95
CA HIS A 101 0.50 -0.04 -3.45
C HIS A 101 0.71 -0.23 -1.95
N SER A 102 1.94 -0.02 -1.48
CA SER A 102 2.24 -0.08 -0.04
C SER A 102 1.50 1.02 0.72
N ALA A 103 1.49 2.25 0.20
CA ALA A 103 0.79 3.37 0.83
C ALA A 103 -0.73 3.12 0.91
N ALA A 104 -1.36 2.62 -0.16
CA ALA A 104 -2.78 2.28 -0.15
C ALA A 104 -3.09 1.17 0.87
N ALA A 105 -2.31 0.09 0.85
CA ALA A 105 -2.49 -1.05 1.75
C ALA A 105 -2.35 -0.64 3.23
N PHE A 106 -1.30 0.08 3.56
CA PHE A 106 -1.06 0.52 4.95
C PHE A 106 -1.96 1.68 5.39
N CYS A 107 -2.55 2.44 4.47
CA CYS A 107 -3.61 3.40 4.78
C CYS A 107 -4.84 2.70 5.37
N VAL A 108 -5.24 1.56 4.79
CA VAL A 108 -6.32 0.72 5.34
C VAL A 108 -5.95 0.20 6.73
N VAL A 109 -4.71 -0.30 6.91
CA VAL A 109 -4.19 -0.75 8.21
C VAL A 109 -4.30 0.37 9.26
N GLY A 110 -3.89 1.60 8.91
CA GLY A 110 -3.94 2.77 9.80
C GLY A 110 -5.34 3.12 10.27
N VAL A 111 -6.33 3.11 9.37
CA VAL A 111 -7.74 3.35 9.73
C VAL A 111 -8.28 2.25 10.64
N LEU A 112 -8.05 0.97 10.31
CA LEU A 112 -8.53 -0.16 11.12
C LEU A 112 -7.86 -0.21 12.51
N TYR A 113 -6.58 0.14 12.60
CA TYR A 113 -5.86 0.30 13.85
C TYR A 113 -6.53 1.37 14.73
N GLY A 114 -6.77 2.56 14.17
CA GLY A 114 -7.45 3.66 14.85
C GLY A 114 -8.87 3.30 15.28
N ALA A 115 -9.61 2.58 14.45
CA ALA A 115 -10.97 2.10 14.71
C ALA A 115 -11.04 0.93 15.69
N LYS A 116 -9.88 0.37 16.10
CA LYS A 116 -9.75 -0.77 17.03
C LYS A 116 -10.49 -2.03 16.57
N ILE A 117 -10.63 -2.27 15.26
CA ILE A 117 -11.28 -3.46 14.72
C ILE A 117 -10.26 -4.60 14.61
N ARG A 118 -9.91 -5.23 15.71
CA ARG A 118 -8.88 -6.27 15.77
C ARG A 118 -9.14 -7.46 14.84
N LYS A 119 -10.42 -7.84 14.63
CA LYS A 119 -10.78 -8.95 13.74
C LYS A 119 -10.37 -8.74 12.29
N LEU A 120 -10.44 -7.48 11.80
CA LEU A 120 -10.01 -7.12 10.44
C LEU A 120 -8.56 -6.65 10.37
N PHE A 121 -8.04 -6.09 11.46
CA PHE A 121 -6.69 -5.52 11.48
C PHE A 121 -5.61 -6.54 11.10
N TRP A 122 -5.59 -7.70 11.75
CA TRP A 122 -4.54 -8.68 11.53
C TRP A 122 -4.55 -9.29 10.12
N PRO A 123 -5.68 -9.77 9.57
CA PRO A 123 -5.73 -10.24 8.19
C PRO A 123 -5.32 -9.16 7.18
N VAL A 124 -5.79 -7.92 7.37
CA VAL A 124 -5.46 -6.80 6.50
C VAL A 124 -3.97 -6.44 6.60
N LEU A 125 -3.38 -6.48 7.79
CA LEU A 125 -1.94 -6.25 7.96
C LEU A 125 -1.11 -7.30 7.21
N VAL A 126 -1.48 -8.57 7.31
CA VAL A 126 -0.80 -9.66 6.56
C VAL A 126 -0.90 -9.41 5.05
N VAL A 127 -2.08 -9.09 4.54
CA VAL A 127 -2.26 -8.78 3.12
C VAL A 127 -1.45 -7.55 2.71
N ALA A 128 -1.39 -6.50 3.54
CA ALA A 128 -0.61 -5.30 3.27
C ALA A 128 0.89 -5.59 3.18
N VAL A 129 1.42 -6.43 4.09
CA VAL A 129 2.83 -6.87 4.05
C VAL A 129 3.12 -7.68 2.80
N LEU A 130 2.25 -8.63 2.45
CA LEU A 130 2.39 -9.44 1.23
C LEU A 130 2.36 -8.57 -0.04
N ILE A 131 1.49 -7.56 -0.09
CA ILE A 131 1.46 -6.58 -1.18
C ILE A 131 2.77 -5.80 -1.23
N GLY A 132 3.29 -5.32 -0.11
CA GLY A 132 4.59 -4.64 -0.05
C GLY A 132 5.71 -5.52 -0.56
N PHE A 133 5.80 -6.76 -0.09
CA PHE A 133 6.79 -7.74 -0.54
C PHE A 133 6.68 -8.02 -2.05
N SER A 134 5.46 -8.16 -2.58
CA SER A 134 5.26 -8.40 -4.01
C SER A 134 5.89 -7.30 -4.89
N ARG A 135 5.98 -6.04 -4.40
CA ARG A 135 6.61 -4.95 -5.17
C ARG A 135 8.11 -5.12 -5.30
N LEU A 136 8.77 -5.66 -4.27
CA LEU A 136 10.19 -6.00 -4.29
C LEU A 136 10.45 -7.21 -5.20
N TYR A 137 9.67 -8.25 -5.05
CA TYR A 137 9.75 -9.47 -5.85
C TYR A 137 9.57 -9.18 -7.35
N LEU A 138 8.67 -8.28 -7.72
CA LEU A 138 8.43 -7.86 -9.10
C LEU A 138 9.50 -6.87 -9.62
N TYR A 139 10.49 -6.50 -8.80
CA TYR A 139 11.58 -5.60 -9.16
C TYR A 139 11.11 -4.20 -9.60
N VAL A 140 9.98 -3.72 -9.09
CA VAL A 140 9.37 -2.45 -9.51
C VAL A 140 9.51 -1.32 -8.49
N HIS A 141 9.93 -1.64 -7.26
CA HIS A 141 10.19 -0.70 -6.17
C HIS A 141 11.41 -1.11 -5.36
N PHE A 142 12.13 -0.13 -4.83
CA PHE A 142 13.18 -0.35 -3.85
C PHE A 142 12.60 -0.61 -2.45
N PRO A 143 13.37 -1.26 -1.54
CA PRO A 143 12.95 -1.45 -0.15
C PRO A 143 12.50 -0.17 0.55
N THR A 144 13.23 0.93 0.37
CA THR A 144 12.84 2.23 0.96
C THR A 144 11.55 2.79 0.37
N ASP A 145 11.25 2.56 -0.92
CA ASP A 145 9.97 2.98 -1.52
C ASP A 145 8.80 2.30 -0.83
N VAL A 146 8.93 1.00 -0.56
CA VAL A 146 7.91 0.17 0.12
C VAL A 146 7.76 0.61 1.57
N PHE A 147 8.86 0.76 2.30
CA PHE A 147 8.86 1.15 3.71
C PHE A 147 8.26 2.54 3.91
N VAL A 148 8.74 3.54 3.16
CA VAL A 148 8.21 4.91 3.27
C VAL A 148 6.76 4.99 2.79
N GLY A 149 6.41 4.26 1.73
CA GLY A 149 5.02 4.13 1.30
C GLY A 149 4.12 3.59 2.41
N ALA A 150 4.55 2.51 3.08
CA ALA A 150 3.82 1.93 4.21
C ALA A 150 3.66 2.92 5.37
N LEU A 151 4.74 3.61 5.75
CA LEU A 151 4.73 4.60 6.83
C LEU A 151 3.78 5.77 6.52
N CYS A 152 3.90 6.36 5.33
CA CYS A 152 3.02 7.45 4.88
C CYS A 152 1.54 7.00 4.85
N GLY A 153 1.27 5.83 4.27
CA GLY A 153 -0.09 5.30 4.22
C GLY A 153 -0.68 5.11 5.61
N PHE A 154 0.05 4.42 6.50
CA PHE A 154 -0.40 4.20 7.87
C PHE A 154 -0.67 5.51 8.61
N THR A 155 0.24 6.48 8.53
CA THR A 155 0.12 7.78 9.19
C THR A 155 -1.10 8.55 8.69
N ILE A 156 -1.32 8.57 7.37
CA ILE A 156 -2.50 9.23 6.78
C ILE A 156 -3.79 8.53 7.25
N GLY A 157 -3.87 7.20 7.15
CA GLY A 157 -5.05 6.45 7.56
C GLY A 157 -5.40 6.64 9.02
N TYR A 158 -4.42 6.51 9.91
CA TYR A 158 -4.60 6.74 11.33
C TYR A 158 -4.95 8.19 11.66
N GLY A 159 -4.30 9.15 11.00
CA GLY A 159 -4.56 10.59 11.18
C GLY A 159 -5.99 10.98 10.80
N VAL A 160 -6.47 10.50 9.64
CA VAL A 160 -7.86 10.76 9.19
C VAL A 160 -8.87 10.16 10.18
N TRP A 161 -8.61 8.93 10.66
CA TRP A 161 -9.46 8.34 11.71
C TRP A 161 -9.48 9.19 12.99
N ARG A 162 -8.31 9.65 13.45
CA ARG A 162 -8.20 10.49 14.66
C ARG A 162 -8.93 11.83 14.48
N ALA A 163 -8.78 12.48 13.33
CA ALA A 163 -9.49 13.70 13.00
C ALA A 163 -11.01 13.51 13.03
N PHE A 164 -11.51 12.42 12.41
CA PHE A 164 -12.92 12.07 12.43
C PHE A 164 -13.48 11.91 13.86
N VAL A 165 -12.76 11.18 14.73
CA VAL A 165 -13.20 10.95 16.12
C VAL A 165 -13.20 12.25 16.92
N THR A 166 -12.19 13.10 16.73
CA THR A 166 -12.10 14.41 17.42
C THR A 166 -13.24 15.34 17.00
N CYS A 167 -13.49 15.46 15.69
CA CYS A 167 -14.58 16.27 15.16
C CYS A 167 -15.95 15.82 15.72
N LYS A 168 -16.19 14.50 15.76
CA LYS A 168 -17.42 13.93 16.32
C LYS A 168 -17.58 14.21 17.80
N ARG A 169 -16.47 14.27 18.57
CA ARG A 169 -16.50 14.60 20.00
C ARG A 169 -16.90 16.05 20.22
N ASN A 170 -16.31 16.95 19.44
CA ASN A 170 -16.58 18.39 19.56
C ASN A 170 -18.00 18.78 19.14
N ASN A 171 -18.62 18.06 18.18
CA ASN A 171 -20.01 18.31 17.75
C ASN A 171 -21.07 17.71 18.70
N LYS A 172 -20.68 17.12 19.83
CA LYS A 172 -21.58 16.61 20.86
C LYS A 172 -21.64 17.53 22.12
N LEU A 173 -20.86 18.60 22.13
CA LEU A 173 -20.87 19.69 23.10
C LEU A 173 -21.69 20.87 22.57
#